data_66ad1c8c1a15bf6c3a82df4a2e3ccd18
#
_entry.id   66ad1c8c1a15bf6c3a82df4a2e3ccd18
#
_cell.length_a   1.000
_cell.length_b   1.000
_cell.length_c   1.000
_cell.angle_alpha   90.00
_cell.angle_beta   90.00
_cell.angle_gamma   90.00
#
_symmetry.space_group_name_H-M   'P 1'
#
loop_
_entity.id
_entity.type
_entity.pdbx_description
1 polymer ?
#
loop_
_entity_poly.entity_id
_entity_poly.type
_entity_poly.pdbx_seq_one_letter_code
_entity_poly.pdbx_strand_id
1 'polypeptide(L)'
;GNYSCLTQQDINILFDKASLWSSFSGTIKKNLTNLNEVDSIRGLRYFGPSKMSLFNLAIHSFSIIAVFKNTVFLRSTFMIIILSFLIKPLGLFAIIFQVLIVFFNLIIFIVSLRENEKGFIKSYENVLDEITH
;
A
#
# COMPACT_ATOMS: atom_id res chain seq x y z
N GLY A 1 1.91 3.35 12.49
CA GLY A 1 3.16 3.47 13.21
C GLY A 1 4.16 2.41 12.82
N ASN A 2 5.43 2.73 13.00
CA ASN A 2 6.52 1.79 12.69
C ASN A 2 6.84 0.86 13.87
N TYR A 3 6.14 1.04 14.99
CA TYR A 3 6.30 0.20 16.19
C TYR A 3 5.05 -0.65 16.34
N SER A 4 5.22 -1.96 16.26
CA SER A 4 4.15 -2.93 16.44
C SER A 4 4.70 -4.17 17.12
N CYS A 5 3.91 -4.75 18.02
CA CYS A 5 4.15 -6.08 18.57
C CYS A 5 3.23 -7.05 17.85
N LEU A 6 3.78 -8.15 17.35
CA LEU A 6 3.06 -9.19 16.65
C LEU A 6 3.15 -10.49 17.44
N THR A 7 2.08 -11.26 17.46
CA THR A 7 2.11 -12.62 17.98
C THR A 7 2.75 -13.58 16.97
N GLN A 8 3.15 -14.76 17.41
CA GLN A 8 3.67 -15.81 16.51
C GLN A 8 2.63 -16.18 15.44
N GLN A 9 1.35 -16.15 15.78
CA GLN A 9 0.28 -16.44 14.81
C GLN A 9 0.19 -15.35 13.74
N ASP A 10 0.30 -14.08 14.13
CA ASP A 10 0.30 -12.95 13.19
C ASP A 10 1.50 -13.02 12.24
N ILE A 11 2.68 -13.39 12.77
CA ILE A 11 3.88 -13.57 11.94
C ILE A 11 3.66 -14.67 10.91
N ASN A 12 3.07 -15.81 11.30
CA ASN A 12 2.79 -16.91 10.39
C ASN A 12 1.80 -16.54 9.26
N ILE A 13 0.90 -15.57 9.51
CA ILE A 13 -0.01 -15.05 8.47
C ILE A 13 0.71 -14.10 7.51
N LEU A 14 1.71 -13.38 8.00
CA LEU A 14 2.34 -12.29 7.27
C LEU A 14 3.60 -12.71 6.50
N PHE A 15 4.33 -13.72 6.97
CA PHE A 15 5.69 -14.02 6.50
C PHE A 15 5.78 -14.34 4.99
N ASP A 16 4.70 -14.87 4.39
CA ASP A 16 4.63 -15.23 2.97
C ASP A 16 4.08 -14.11 2.07
N LYS A 17 3.77 -12.93 2.63
CA LYS A 17 3.13 -11.85 1.89
C LYS A 17 4.16 -10.91 1.23
N ALA A 18 4.31 -11.01 -0.09
CA ALA A 18 5.17 -10.12 -0.88
C ALA A 18 4.81 -8.62 -0.72
N SER A 19 3.57 -8.31 -0.34
CA SER A 19 3.13 -6.94 -0.05
C SER A 19 3.86 -6.28 1.13
N LEU A 20 4.57 -7.05 1.97
CA LEU A 20 5.47 -6.52 3.02
C LEU A 20 6.56 -5.62 2.42
N TRP A 21 7.01 -5.91 1.20
CA TRP A 21 7.99 -5.07 0.50
C TRP A 21 7.44 -3.72 0.05
N SER A 22 6.14 -3.66 -0.23
CA SER A 22 5.48 -2.40 -0.57
C SER A 22 5.19 -1.55 0.66
N SER A 23 4.56 -2.14 1.66
CA SER A 23 4.22 -1.45 2.91
C SER A 23 3.91 -2.43 4.03
N PHE A 24 4.75 -2.41 5.07
CA PHE A 24 4.52 -3.19 6.28
C PHE A 24 3.19 -2.85 6.96
N SER A 25 2.92 -1.56 7.21
CA SER A 25 1.68 -1.13 7.86
C SER A 25 0.42 -1.43 7.04
N GLY A 26 0.50 -1.28 5.71
CA GLY A 26 -0.59 -1.64 4.80
C GLY A 26 -0.87 -3.14 4.81
N THR A 27 0.17 -3.97 4.80
CA THR A 27 0.04 -5.43 4.82
C THR A 27 -0.55 -5.94 6.13
N ILE A 28 -0.12 -5.40 7.28
CA ILE A 28 -0.71 -5.71 8.58
C ILE A 28 -2.21 -5.40 8.55
N LYS A 29 -2.59 -4.18 8.15
CA LYS A 29 -3.98 -3.73 8.14
C LYS A 29 -4.86 -4.52 7.16
N LYS A 30 -4.29 -5.09 6.11
CA LYS A 30 -4.99 -5.90 5.13
C LYS A 30 -5.24 -7.34 5.61
N ASN A 31 -4.28 -7.93 6.32
CA ASN A 31 -4.28 -9.36 6.61
C ASN A 31 -4.62 -9.71 8.07
N LEU A 32 -4.49 -8.77 9.00
CA LEU A 32 -4.82 -8.98 10.41
C LEU A 32 -6.13 -8.26 10.76
N THR A 33 -7.01 -8.96 11.45
CA THR A 33 -8.34 -8.45 11.85
C THR A 33 -8.36 -7.87 13.27
N ASN A 34 -7.54 -8.41 14.17
CA ASN A 34 -7.51 -8.02 15.59
C ASN A 34 -6.31 -7.07 15.83
N LEU A 35 -6.49 -5.80 15.42
CA LEU A 35 -5.48 -4.76 15.63
C LEU A 35 -5.91 -3.86 16.78
N ASN A 36 -5.09 -3.79 17.82
CA ASN A 36 -5.23 -2.80 18.88
C ASN A 36 -4.31 -1.63 18.59
N GLU A 37 -4.88 -0.42 18.52
CA GLU A 37 -4.11 0.80 18.35
C GLU A 37 -3.87 1.41 19.73
N VAL A 38 -2.61 1.71 20.02
CA VAL A 38 -2.20 2.39 21.26
C VAL A 38 -1.73 3.78 20.88
N ASP A 39 -2.36 4.77 21.47
CA ASP A 39 -1.96 6.17 21.31
C ASP A 39 -0.60 6.39 21.96
N SER A 40 0.33 6.96 21.20
CA SER A 40 1.65 7.33 21.68
C SER A 40 1.89 8.82 21.50
N ILE A 41 2.35 9.47 22.56
CA ILE A 41 2.78 10.87 22.49
C ILE A 41 4.11 10.90 21.74
N ARG A 42 4.10 11.48 20.54
CA ARG A 42 5.33 11.69 19.78
C ARG A 42 6.09 12.87 20.36
N GLY A 43 7.25 12.61 20.97
CA GLY A 43 8.15 13.66 21.45
C GLY A 43 8.64 14.58 20.32
N LEU A 44 9.10 15.75 20.71
CA LEU A 44 9.75 16.69 19.80
C LEU A 44 11.04 16.06 19.22
N ARG A 45 11.29 16.33 17.96
CA ARG A 45 12.52 15.86 17.30
C ARG A 45 13.70 16.67 17.84
N TYR A 46 14.69 15.99 18.42
CA TYR A 46 15.87 16.63 18.99
C TYR A 46 16.87 17.13 17.93
N PHE A 47 16.87 16.55 16.70
CA PHE A 47 17.83 16.88 15.66
C PHE A 47 17.16 17.13 14.32
N GLY A 48 17.32 18.33 13.81
CA GLY A 48 17.09 18.78 12.45
C GLY A 48 15.69 18.57 11.85
N PRO A 49 15.40 19.15 10.68
CA PRO A 49 14.13 18.98 9.97
C PRO A 49 13.99 17.56 9.38
N SER A 50 12.79 17.21 8.96
CA SER A 50 12.55 15.93 8.27
C SER A 50 13.37 15.86 6.99
N LYS A 51 14.16 14.79 6.83
CA LYS A 51 14.91 14.51 5.59
C LYS A 51 14.03 13.91 4.49
N MET A 52 12.76 13.64 4.78
CA MET A 52 11.84 13.06 3.80
C MET A 52 11.26 14.15 2.91
N SER A 53 11.60 14.12 1.62
CA SER A 53 11.03 15.04 0.64
C SER A 53 9.54 14.74 0.41
N LEU A 54 8.78 15.74 -0.07
CA LEU A 54 7.36 15.56 -0.43
C LEU A 54 7.17 14.47 -1.48
N PHE A 55 8.11 14.33 -2.41
CA PHE A 55 8.08 13.30 -3.43
C PHE A 55 8.20 11.88 -2.82
N ASN A 56 9.15 11.69 -1.92
CA ASN A 56 9.30 10.41 -1.21
C ASN A 56 8.10 10.09 -0.32
N LEU A 57 7.48 11.10 0.28
CA LEU A 57 6.24 10.95 1.04
C LEU A 57 5.09 10.49 0.13
N ALA A 58 4.96 11.07 -1.06
CA ALA A 58 3.96 10.66 -2.04
C ALA A 58 4.17 9.21 -2.49
N ILE A 59 5.40 8.82 -2.85
CA ILE A 59 5.73 7.43 -3.21
C ILE A 59 5.39 6.47 -2.07
N HIS A 60 5.73 6.83 -0.84
CA HIS A 60 5.39 6.01 0.33
C HIS A 60 3.88 5.85 0.51
N SER A 61 3.11 6.93 0.31
CA SER A 61 1.65 6.89 0.37
C SER A 61 1.06 6.00 -0.72
N PHE A 62 1.54 6.11 -1.96
CA PHE A 62 1.13 5.23 -3.05
C PHE A 62 1.50 3.76 -2.80
N SER A 63 2.64 3.49 -2.17
CA SER A 63 3.03 2.13 -1.78
C SER A 63 2.05 1.51 -0.78
N ILE A 64 1.53 2.29 0.18
CA ILE A 64 0.49 1.83 1.10
C ILE A 64 -0.81 1.51 0.35
N ILE A 65 -1.22 2.40 -0.56
CA ILE A 65 -2.44 2.22 -1.37
C ILE A 65 -2.31 1.00 -2.30
N ALA A 66 -1.13 0.76 -2.86
CA ALA A 66 -0.86 -0.36 -3.76
C ALA A 66 -1.10 -1.73 -3.12
N VAL A 67 -0.91 -1.86 -1.80
CA VAL A 67 -1.27 -3.09 -1.07
C VAL A 67 -2.76 -3.43 -1.24
N PHE A 68 -3.62 -2.43 -1.40
CA PHE A 68 -5.06 -2.56 -1.59
C PHE A 68 -5.49 -2.42 -3.06
N LYS A 69 -4.59 -2.64 -4.02
CA LYS A 69 -4.80 -2.42 -5.46
C LYS A 69 -6.12 -3.00 -5.99
N ASN A 70 -6.47 -4.21 -5.61
CA ASN A 70 -7.70 -4.85 -6.08
C ASN A 70 -8.96 -4.09 -5.65
N THR A 71 -8.99 -3.61 -4.39
CA THR A 71 -10.10 -2.79 -3.88
C THR A 71 -10.14 -1.43 -4.56
N VAL A 72 -8.97 -0.82 -4.82
CA VAL A 72 -8.87 0.45 -5.52
C VAL A 72 -9.39 0.31 -6.95
N PHE A 73 -8.95 -0.70 -7.69
CA PHE A 73 -9.39 -0.95 -9.06
C PHE A 73 -10.89 -1.21 -9.15
N LEU A 74 -11.43 -2.04 -8.25
CA LEU A 74 -12.86 -2.31 -8.20
C LEU A 74 -13.68 -1.02 -7.98
N ARG A 75 -13.31 -0.22 -6.99
CA ARG A 75 -13.97 1.06 -6.69
C ARG A 75 -13.84 2.06 -7.84
N SER A 76 -12.68 2.15 -8.45
CA SER A 76 -12.42 3.03 -9.60
C SER A 76 -13.27 2.64 -10.81
N THR A 77 -13.39 1.34 -11.10
CA THR A 77 -14.24 0.85 -12.17
C THR A 77 -15.69 1.24 -11.93
N PHE A 78 -16.18 1.06 -10.70
CA PHE A 78 -17.54 1.47 -10.33
C PHE A 78 -17.76 2.97 -10.48
N MET A 79 -16.79 3.79 -10.06
CA MET A 79 -16.85 5.25 -10.26
C MET A 79 -16.87 5.67 -11.74
N ILE A 80 -16.07 5.01 -12.58
CA ILE A 80 -16.05 5.29 -14.03
C ILE A 80 -17.42 4.97 -14.64
N ILE A 81 -18.06 3.87 -14.25
CA ILE A 81 -19.39 3.51 -14.70
C ILE A 81 -20.41 4.59 -14.31
N ILE A 82 -20.42 5.03 -13.05
CA ILE A 82 -21.30 6.10 -12.57
C ILE A 82 -21.07 7.39 -13.37
N LEU A 83 -19.81 7.80 -13.55
CA LEU A 83 -19.47 9.00 -14.32
C LEU A 83 -19.92 8.89 -15.79
N SER A 84 -19.91 7.70 -16.37
CA SER A 84 -20.40 7.46 -17.73
C SER A 84 -21.89 7.75 -17.87
N PHE A 85 -22.70 7.41 -16.87
CA PHE A 85 -24.13 7.79 -16.83
C PHE A 85 -24.32 9.30 -16.63
N LEU A 86 -23.38 9.95 -15.97
CA LEU A 86 -23.41 11.37 -15.65
C LEU A 86 -22.80 12.27 -16.77
N ILE A 87 -22.37 11.71 -17.90
CA ILE A 87 -21.80 12.50 -19.01
C ILE A 87 -22.82 13.53 -19.54
N LYS A 88 -24.09 13.15 -19.63
CA LYS A 88 -25.13 14.09 -20.11
C LYS A 88 -25.27 15.37 -19.25
N PRO A 89 -25.42 15.27 -17.90
CA PRO A 89 -25.55 16.46 -17.05
C PRO A 89 -24.21 17.16 -16.76
N LEU A 90 -23.07 16.44 -16.70
CA LEU A 90 -21.76 16.99 -16.32
C LEU A 90 -20.87 17.34 -17.53
N GLY A 91 -21.19 16.85 -18.71
CA GLY A 91 -20.45 17.13 -19.94
C GLY A 91 -18.96 16.82 -19.84
N LEU A 92 -18.13 17.79 -20.22
CA LEU A 92 -16.68 17.66 -20.26
C LEU A 92 -16.06 17.33 -18.89
N PHE A 93 -16.65 17.80 -17.78
CA PHE A 93 -16.15 17.52 -16.44
C PHE A 93 -16.14 16.02 -16.11
N ALA A 94 -17.19 15.28 -16.51
CA ALA A 94 -17.23 13.84 -16.29
C ALA A 94 -16.06 13.13 -17.00
N ILE A 95 -15.73 13.54 -18.21
CA ILE A 95 -14.62 12.97 -19.00
C ILE A 95 -13.28 13.27 -18.33
N ILE A 96 -13.07 14.51 -17.87
CA ILE A 96 -11.84 14.90 -17.16
C ILE A 96 -11.65 14.04 -15.91
N PHE A 97 -12.70 13.84 -15.10
CA PHE A 97 -12.62 13.00 -13.91
C PHE A 97 -12.34 11.53 -14.25
N GLN A 98 -12.93 10.99 -15.31
CA GLN A 98 -12.62 9.63 -15.77
C GLN A 98 -11.14 9.48 -16.14
N VAL A 99 -10.58 10.43 -16.89
CA VAL A 99 -9.16 10.43 -17.25
C VAL A 99 -8.26 10.50 -16.01
N LEU A 100 -8.60 11.34 -15.03
CA LEU A 100 -7.87 11.42 -13.76
C LEU A 100 -7.91 10.10 -12.98
N ILE A 101 -9.06 9.44 -12.92
CA ILE A 101 -9.19 8.11 -12.27
C ILE A 101 -8.34 7.07 -12.97
N VAL A 102 -8.34 7.02 -14.31
CA VAL A 102 -7.52 6.10 -15.09
C VAL A 102 -6.03 6.35 -14.83
N PHE A 103 -5.60 7.62 -14.85
CA PHE A 103 -4.23 8.01 -14.56
C PHE A 103 -3.79 7.61 -13.15
N PHE A 104 -4.65 7.83 -12.16
CA PHE A 104 -4.41 7.40 -10.78
C PHE A 104 -4.24 5.88 -10.68
N ASN A 105 -5.12 5.10 -11.34
CA ASN A 105 -5.02 3.64 -11.36
C ASN A 105 -3.72 3.17 -12.03
N LEU A 106 -3.25 3.86 -13.07
CA LEU A 106 -1.98 3.57 -13.73
C LEU A 106 -0.80 3.77 -12.76
N ILE A 107 -0.79 4.85 -11.99
CA ILE A 107 0.24 5.09 -10.96
C ILE A 107 0.23 3.96 -9.93
N ILE A 108 -0.94 3.60 -9.40
CA ILE A 108 -1.07 2.51 -8.41
C ILE A 108 -0.58 1.18 -9.01
N PHE A 109 -0.91 0.89 -10.27
CA PHE A 109 -0.43 -0.29 -10.95
C PHE A 109 1.10 -0.32 -11.06
N ILE A 110 1.73 0.77 -11.51
CA ILE A 110 3.19 0.88 -11.63
C ILE A 110 3.86 0.68 -10.26
N VAL A 111 3.32 1.33 -9.21
CA VAL A 111 3.85 1.17 -7.85
C VAL A 111 3.68 -0.27 -7.35
N SER A 112 2.59 -0.94 -7.71
CA SER A 112 2.33 -2.33 -7.32
C SER A 112 3.28 -3.34 -7.98
N LEU A 113 3.91 -2.99 -9.12
CA LEU A 113 4.92 -3.83 -9.77
C LEU A 113 6.21 -3.98 -8.93
N ARG A 114 6.38 -3.14 -7.90
CA ARG A 114 7.47 -3.30 -6.91
C ARG A 114 7.30 -4.54 -6.03
N GLU A 115 6.08 -5.09 -5.95
CA GLU A 115 5.81 -6.36 -5.28
C GLU A 115 6.36 -7.51 -6.13
N ASN A 116 7.61 -7.89 -5.91
CA ASN A 116 8.26 -8.99 -6.62
C ASN A 116 8.15 -10.27 -5.80
N GLU A 117 7.11 -11.07 -6.06
CA GLU A 117 6.89 -12.34 -5.37
C GLU A 117 8.06 -13.31 -5.53
N LYS A 118 8.63 -13.40 -6.75
CA LYS A 118 9.77 -14.29 -7.02
C LYS A 118 11.02 -13.87 -6.24
N GLY A 119 11.30 -12.57 -6.16
CA GLY A 119 12.41 -12.04 -5.37
C GLY A 119 12.20 -12.24 -3.88
N PHE A 120 10.96 -12.12 -3.41
CA PHE A 120 10.60 -12.36 -2.02
C PHE A 120 10.82 -13.82 -1.61
N ILE A 121 10.31 -14.78 -2.40
CA ILE A 121 10.48 -16.21 -2.17
C ILE A 121 11.97 -16.58 -2.15
N LYS A 122 12.74 -16.08 -3.13
CA LYS A 122 14.17 -16.34 -3.20
C LYS A 122 14.95 -15.78 -2.00
N SER A 123 14.58 -14.61 -1.50
CA SER A 123 15.18 -14.04 -0.29
C SER A 123 14.88 -14.89 0.94
N TYR A 124 13.68 -15.41 1.03
CA TYR A 124 13.25 -16.26 2.12
C TYR A 124 13.99 -17.61 2.11
N GLU A 125 14.14 -18.25 0.95
CA GLU A 125 14.90 -19.47 0.77
C GLU A 125 16.37 -19.29 1.19
N ASN A 126 17.01 -18.18 0.76
CA ASN A 126 18.39 -17.88 1.14
C ASN A 126 18.57 -17.75 2.66
N VAL A 127 17.61 -17.13 3.37
CA VAL A 127 17.66 -16.99 4.83
C VAL A 127 17.50 -18.34 5.51
N LEU A 128 16.64 -19.23 5.00
CA LEU A 128 16.51 -20.59 5.55
C LEU A 128 17.80 -21.39 5.37
N ASP A 129 18.46 -21.29 4.23
CA ASP A 129 19.73 -21.98 3.96
C ASP A 129 20.84 -21.49 4.91
N GLU A 130 20.89 -20.18 5.21
CA GLU A 130 21.85 -19.64 6.19
C GLU A 130 21.60 -20.10 7.63
N ILE A 131 20.34 -20.36 8.02
CA ILE A 131 20.00 -20.82 9.38
C ILE A 131 20.27 -22.33 9.55
N THR A 132 20.20 -23.09 8.44
CA THR A 132 20.38 -24.55 8.47
C THR A 132 21.85 -25.00 8.35
N HIS A 133 22.74 -24.08 8.06
CA HIS A 133 24.20 -24.26 8.05
C HIS A 133 24.86 -23.61 9.26
#